data_40dcff82b345b81163dee878cededa25
#
_entry.id   40dcff82b345b81163dee878cededa25
#
_cell.length_a   1.000
_cell.length_b   1.000
_cell.length_c   1.000
_cell.angle_alpha   90.00
_cell.angle_beta   90.00
_cell.angle_gamma   90.00
#
_symmetry.space_group_name_H-M   'P 1'
#
loop_
_entity.id
_entity.type
_entity.pdbx_description
1 polymer ?
#
loop_
_entity_poly.entity_id
_entity_poly.type
_entity_poly.pdbx_seq_one_letter_code
_entity_poly.pdbx_strand_id
1 'polypeptide(L)'
;MSLKCGIVGLPNVGKSTLFNALTKAGIAAENYPFCTIEPNVGVVELPDPRLQQLADIVKPERILPAVVEFVDIAGLVAGASKGEGLGNQFLSHIRETDAIVNVVRCFEDDNVIHVAGQIDPISDVEVIQTELCLADMNTVEKSLHRYIKAARSGNDKEAAALVKVLEKCQAALNEAQPVRSIDFSKEELLLVKPLCLITAKPAMFVGNVAEDGFQNNPFLDRLTEYAARQKAPVVAICAKTEADLADMSDEDRSLFLAEMGQDEPGLNRLIRAAFKLLGLQTYFTAGVKEVRAWTIHVGDTGPQAAGVIHTDFERGYIRAQTIAFEDFITFKGEQGAKDAGKMRAEGKDYVVKDGDVLNFLFNV
;
A
#
# COMPACT_ATOMS: atom_id res chain seq x y z
N MET A 1 -4.49 -1.09 -12.99
CA MET A 1 -4.62 -2.17 -11.98
C MET A 1 -4.57 -1.50 -10.63
N SER A 2 -5.55 -1.76 -9.78
CA SER A 2 -5.48 -1.33 -8.38
C SER A 2 -4.42 -2.15 -7.66
N LEU A 3 -3.66 -1.51 -6.77
CA LEU A 3 -2.63 -2.15 -5.98
C LEU A 3 -3.23 -2.64 -4.65
N LYS A 4 -2.86 -3.85 -4.25
CA LYS A 4 -3.44 -4.56 -3.10
C LYS A 4 -2.49 -4.58 -1.91
N CYS A 5 -2.99 -4.16 -0.74
CA CYS A 5 -2.31 -4.30 0.55
C CYS A 5 -2.86 -5.49 1.32
N GLY A 6 -2.04 -6.49 1.58
CA GLY A 6 -2.44 -7.65 2.39
C GLY A 6 -2.34 -7.36 3.89
N ILE A 7 -3.45 -7.47 4.61
CA ILE A 7 -3.46 -7.32 6.06
C ILE A 7 -3.17 -8.67 6.71
N VAL A 8 -2.09 -8.74 7.46
CA VAL A 8 -1.67 -9.93 8.20
C VAL A 8 -1.55 -9.64 9.69
N GLY A 9 -1.63 -10.66 10.51
CA GLY A 9 -1.49 -10.54 11.97
C GLY A 9 -1.84 -11.86 12.64
N LEU A 10 -1.36 -12.07 13.85
CA LEU A 10 -1.74 -13.21 14.68
C LEU A 10 -3.23 -13.15 15.04
N PRO A 11 -3.83 -14.25 15.49
CA PRO A 11 -5.19 -14.21 16.02
C PRO A 11 -5.33 -13.23 17.19
N ASN A 12 -6.49 -12.59 17.28
CA ASN A 12 -6.85 -11.68 18.39
C ASN A 12 -6.02 -10.39 18.51
N VAL A 13 -5.33 -9.96 17.47
CA VAL A 13 -4.61 -8.67 17.42
C VAL A 13 -5.50 -7.50 16.98
N GLY A 14 -6.77 -7.76 16.62
CA GLY A 14 -7.70 -6.74 16.11
C GLY A 14 -7.74 -6.62 14.58
N LYS A 15 -7.14 -7.57 13.85
CA LYS A 15 -7.06 -7.57 12.38
C LYS A 15 -8.43 -7.48 11.71
N SER A 16 -9.39 -8.35 12.08
CA SER A 16 -10.74 -8.36 11.49
C SER A 16 -11.54 -7.12 11.87
N THR A 17 -11.35 -6.58 13.09
CA THR A 17 -11.97 -5.32 13.51
C THR A 17 -11.49 -4.17 12.64
N LEU A 18 -10.18 -4.08 12.41
CA LEU A 18 -9.58 -3.08 11.53
C LEU A 18 -10.07 -3.22 10.08
N PHE A 19 -10.10 -4.44 9.56
CA PHE A 19 -10.58 -4.68 8.20
C PHE A 19 -12.06 -4.32 8.03
N ASN A 20 -12.89 -4.67 9.00
CA ASN A 20 -14.31 -4.30 8.98
C ASN A 20 -14.51 -2.78 9.05
N ALA A 21 -13.72 -2.06 9.85
CA ALA A 21 -13.75 -0.61 9.89
C ALA A 21 -13.32 0.01 8.56
N LEU A 22 -12.26 -0.52 7.92
CA LEU A 22 -11.83 -0.11 6.58
C LEU A 22 -12.92 -0.34 5.53
N THR A 23 -13.59 -1.50 5.53
CA THR A 23 -14.63 -1.83 4.56
C THR A 23 -15.92 -1.04 4.75
N LYS A 24 -16.27 -0.70 6.00
CA LYS A 24 -17.41 0.19 6.30
C LYS A 24 -17.14 1.65 5.87
N ALA A 25 -15.92 2.12 6.08
CA ALA A 25 -15.48 3.45 5.62
C ALA A 25 -15.27 3.49 4.09
N GLY A 26 -15.21 2.32 3.45
CA GLY A 26 -15.01 2.17 2.01
C GLY A 26 -16.29 2.35 1.21
N ILE A 27 -16.14 2.41 -0.09
CA ILE A 27 -17.25 2.51 -1.05
C ILE A 27 -17.74 1.11 -1.39
N ALA A 28 -19.05 0.97 -1.66
CA ALA A 28 -19.54 -0.20 -2.37
C ALA A 28 -18.80 -0.31 -3.70
N ALA A 29 -18.07 -1.40 -3.90
CA ALA A 29 -17.25 -1.63 -5.10
C ALA A 29 -18.01 -1.49 -6.43
N GLU A 30 -19.35 -1.58 -6.37
CA GLU A 30 -20.28 -1.38 -7.48
C GLU A 30 -20.22 0.04 -8.08
N ASN A 31 -19.78 1.03 -7.32
CA ASN A 31 -19.71 2.43 -7.75
C ASN A 31 -18.39 2.79 -8.44
N TYR A 32 -17.41 1.88 -8.45
CA TYR A 32 -16.11 2.12 -9.06
C TYR A 32 -15.90 1.29 -10.32
N PRO A 33 -15.64 1.91 -11.48
CA PRO A 33 -15.34 1.19 -12.71
C PRO A 33 -14.05 0.38 -12.52
N PHE A 34 -14.09 -0.92 -12.87
CA PHE A 34 -12.95 -1.84 -12.85
C PHE A 34 -12.58 -2.45 -11.48
N CYS A 35 -13.36 -2.25 -10.42
CA CYS A 35 -13.18 -2.99 -9.17
C CYS A 35 -13.97 -4.30 -9.21
N THR A 36 -13.30 -5.42 -8.98
CA THR A 36 -13.95 -6.73 -8.86
C THR A 36 -14.37 -6.94 -7.41
N ILE A 37 -15.62 -7.34 -7.17
CA ILE A 37 -16.10 -7.70 -5.83
C ILE A 37 -15.55 -9.10 -5.53
N GLU A 38 -14.48 -9.15 -4.73
CA GLU A 38 -13.93 -10.40 -4.21
C GLU A 38 -14.21 -10.50 -2.70
N PRO A 39 -14.51 -11.68 -2.17
CA PRO A 39 -14.60 -11.87 -0.73
C PRO A 39 -13.29 -11.44 -0.05
N ASN A 40 -13.38 -10.76 1.09
CA ASN A 40 -12.23 -10.27 1.86
C ASN A 40 -11.38 -9.19 1.17
N VAL A 41 -11.90 -8.49 0.16
CA VAL A 41 -11.28 -7.30 -0.43
C VAL A 41 -12.11 -6.07 -0.09
N GLY A 42 -11.47 -5.09 0.53
CA GLY A 42 -12.03 -3.78 0.83
C GLY A 42 -11.43 -2.71 -0.06
N VAL A 43 -12.25 -1.98 -0.80
CA VAL A 43 -11.83 -0.82 -1.61
C VAL A 43 -12.08 0.43 -0.80
N VAL A 44 -11.04 1.22 -0.55
CA VAL A 44 -11.13 2.43 0.27
C VAL A 44 -10.59 3.64 -0.49
N GLU A 45 -11.27 4.77 -0.31
CA GLU A 45 -10.84 6.03 -0.91
C GLU A 45 -9.57 6.56 -0.24
N LEU A 46 -8.68 7.12 -1.04
CA LEU A 46 -7.55 7.90 -0.52
C LEU A 46 -8.06 9.25 -0.04
N PRO A 47 -7.94 9.58 1.25
CA PRO A 47 -8.32 10.89 1.77
C PRO A 47 -7.38 11.97 1.21
N ASP A 48 -7.89 12.76 0.28
CA ASP A 48 -7.16 13.84 -0.37
C ASP A 48 -8.00 15.13 -0.42
N PRO A 49 -7.73 16.12 0.45
CA PRO A 49 -8.50 17.35 0.50
C PRO A 49 -8.36 18.20 -0.76
N ARG A 50 -7.35 17.96 -1.60
CA ARG A 50 -7.11 18.68 -2.85
C ARG A 50 -8.24 18.47 -3.86
N LEU A 51 -8.89 17.30 -3.84
CA LEU A 51 -10.03 17.00 -4.71
C LEU A 51 -11.21 17.96 -4.48
N GLN A 52 -11.55 18.21 -3.22
CA GLN A 52 -12.63 19.12 -2.88
C GLN A 52 -12.28 20.57 -3.28
N GLN A 53 -11.05 21.00 -3.07
CA GLN A 53 -10.60 22.34 -3.47
C GLN A 53 -10.67 22.55 -4.99
N LEU A 54 -10.31 21.53 -5.78
CA LEU A 54 -10.49 21.56 -7.23
C LEU A 54 -11.98 21.61 -7.62
N ALA A 55 -12.81 20.80 -6.96
CA ALA A 55 -14.24 20.72 -7.21
C ALA A 55 -14.96 22.04 -6.89
N ASP A 56 -14.55 22.76 -5.86
CA ASP A 56 -15.11 24.06 -5.48
C ASP A 56 -14.88 25.13 -6.57
N ILE A 57 -13.80 25.00 -7.35
CA ILE A 57 -13.50 25.90 -8.47
C ILE A 57 -14.27 25.46 -9.75
N VAL A 58 -14.18 24.17 -10.08
CA VAL A 58 -14.69 23.64 -11.37
C VAL A 58 -16.18 23.34 -11.32
N LYS A 59 -16.72 23.04 -10.13
CA LYS A 59 -18.12 22.63 -9.87
C LYS A 59 -18.55 21.47 -10.76
N PRO A 60 -17.89 20.29 -10.64
CA PRO A 60 -18.13 19.14 -11.48
C PRO A 60 -19.44 18.43 -11.12
N GLU A 61 -19.95 17.62 -12.05
CA GLU A 61 -21.09 16.75 -11.78
C GLU A 61 -20.73 15.60 -10.80
N ARG A 62 -19.46 15.19 -10.76
CA ARG A 62 -18.97 14.12 -9.86
C ARG A 62 -17.50 14.31 -9.48
N ILE A 63 -17.16 13.76 -8.32
CA ILE A 63 -15.79 13.73 -7.77
C ILE A 63 -15.40 12.27 -7.63
N LEU A 64 -14.24 11.89 -8.15
CA LEU A 64 -13.71 10.52 -8.10
C LEU A 64 -12.33 10.50 -7.44
N PRO A 65 -12.23 10.07 -6.18
CA PRO A 65 -10.95 9.95 -5.48
C PRO A 65 -10.11 8.77 -6.02
N ALA A 66 -8.82 8.74 -5.69
CA ALA A 66 -8.00 7.55 -5.84
C ALA A 66 -8.41 6.51 -4.80
N VAL A 67 -8.13 5.24 -5.07
CA VAL A 67 -8.48 4.13 -4.18
C VAL A 67 -7.30 3.23 -3.91
N VAL A 68 -7.34 2.55 -2.77
CA VAL A 68 -6.43 1.45 -2.38
C VAL A 68 -7.26 0.23 -2.03
N GLU A 69 -6.81 -0.94 -2.43
CA GLU A 69 -7.43 -2.19 -2.04
C GLU A 69 -6.71 -2.80 -0.83
N PHE A 70 -7.49 -3.18 0.17
CA PHE A 70 -7.02 -3.96 1.30
C PHE A 70 -7.61 -5.36 1.24
N VAL A 71 -6.77 -6.36 1.48
CA VAL A 71 -7.17 -7.78 1.47
C VAL A 71 -7.01 -8.33 2.87
N ASP A 72 -8.12 -8.80 3.46
CA ASP A 72 -8.04 -9.52 4.75
C ASP A 72 -7.49 -10.92 4.50
N ILE A 73 -6.29 -11.15 4.97
CA ILE A 73 -5.66 -12.45 4.86
C ILE A 73 -5.86 -13.19 6.18
N ALA A 74 -6.54 -14.34 6.14
CA ALA A 74 -6.85 -15.15 7.32
C ALA A 74 -5.63 -15.33 8.22
N GLY A 75 -5.82 -15.27 9.54
CA GLY A 75 -4.71 -15.22 10.51
C GLY A 75 -3.68 -16.35 10.34
N LEU A 76 -2.42 -15.98 10.34
CA LEU A 76 -1.30 -16.91 10.36
C LEU A 76 -1.15 -17.47 11.78
N VAL A 77 -0.97 -18.77 11.89
CA VAL A 77 -0.51 -19.45 13.10
C VAL A 77 0.85 -20.06 12.87
N ALA A 78 1.66 -20.20 13.89
CA ALA A 78 2.96 -20.86 13.79
C ALA A 78 2.82 -22.25 13.14
N GLY A 79 3.72 -22.58 12.20
CA GLY A 79 3.69 -23.82 11.44
C GLY A 79 2.86 -23.80 10.16
N ALA A 80 2.32 -22.65 9.74
CA ALA A 80 1.52 -22.55 8.52
C ALA A 80 2.31 -22.88 7.25
N SER A 81 3.62 -22.64 7.24
CA SER A 81 4.52 -23.00 6.12
C SER A 81 4.72 -24.51 5.94
N LYS A 82 4.47 -25.31 6.99
CA LYS A 82 4.60 -26.78 6.99
C LYS A 82 3.26 -27.50 6.86
N GLY A 83 2.13 -26.75 6.95
CA GLY A 83 0.78 -27.30 7.02
C GLY A 83 0.17 -27.61 5.67
N GLU A 84 -0.64 -28.66 5.61
CA GLU A 84 -1.55 -28.94 4.52
C GLU A 84 -2.82 -28.06 4.67
N GLY A 85 -3.31 -27.46 3.59
CA GLY A 85 -4.60 -26.76 3.55
C GLY A 85 -4.55 -25.26 3.80
N LEU A 86 -5.02 -24.77 4.95
CA LEU A 86 -5.23 -23.35 5.22
C LEU A 86 -3.96 -22.48 5.13
N GLY A 87 -2.79 -23.00 5.53
CA GLY A 87 -1.52 -22.27 5.43
C GLY A 87 -1.10 -21.98 3.98
N ASN A 88 -1.34 -22.92 3.06
CA ASN A 88 -1.03 -22.72 1.65
C ASN A 88 -1.97 -21.69 1.00
N GLN A 89 -3.24 -21.65 1.36
CA GLN A 89 -4.19 -20.63 0.90
C GLN A 89 -3.78 -19.23 1.39
N PHE A 90 -3.41 -19.10 2.67
CA PHE A 90 -2.88 -17.89 3.25
C PHE A 90 -1.68 -17.35 2.44
N LEU A 91 -0.69 -18.19 2.19
CA LEU A 91 0.51 -17.82 1.43
C LEU A 91 0.20 -17.45 -0.02
N SER A 92 -0.80 -18.10 -0.64
CA SER A 92 -1.28 -17.76 -1.99
C SER A 92 -1.86 -16.35 -2.03
N HIS A 93 -2.75 -16.03 -1.09
CA HIS A 93 -3.37 -14.70 -1.03
C HIS A 93 -2.33 -13.59 -0.79
N ILE A 94 -1.34 -13.81 0.09
CA ILE A 94 -0.25 -12.83 0.27
C ILE A 94 0.56 -12.65 -1.03
N ARG A 95 0.79 -13.70 -1.80
CA ARG A 95 1.54 -13.61 -3.07
C ARG A 95 0.87 -12.68 -4.07
N GLU A 96 -0.44 -12.56 -4.03
CA GLU A 96 -1.24 -11.72 -4.93
C GLU A 96 -1.30 -10.25 -4.51
N THR A 97 -0.81 -9.90 -3.31
CA THR A 97 -0.75 -8.51 -2.84
C THR A 97 0.56 -7.82 -3.23
N ASP A 98 0.59 -6.49 -3.22
CA ASP A 98 1.75 -5.68 -3.58
C ASP A 98 2.54 -5.18 -2.37
N ALA A 99 1.88 -5.08 -1.21
CA ALA A 99 2.48 -4.70 0.07
C ALA A 99 1.87 -5.50 1.22
N ILE A 100 2.55 -5.53 2.36
CA ILE A 100 2.13 -6.23 3.57
C ILE A 100 1.91 -5.22 4.69
N VAL A 101 0.72 -5.28 5.31
CA VAL A 101 0.33 -4.51 6.49
C VAL A 101 0.26 -5.45 7.69
N ASN A 102 1.25 -5.40 8.57
CA ASN A 102 1.31 -6.23 9.76
C ASN A 102 0.54 -5.55 10.91
N VAL A 103 -0.57 -6.13 11.35
CA VAL A 103 -1.33 -5.68 12.51
C VAL A 103 -0.78 -6.36 13.75
N VAL A 104 -0.35 -5.55 14.72
CA VAL A 104 0.34 -5.98 15.93
C VAL A 104 -0.40 -5.47 17.16
N ARG A 105 -0.63 -6.33 18.12
CA ARG A 105 -1.32 -5.97 19.36
C ARG A 105 -0.37 -5.18 20.27
N CYS A 106 -0.75 -3.95 20.59
CA CYS A 106 -0.06 -3.04 21.50
C CYS A 106 -0.96 -2.54 22.64
N PHE A 107 -1.87 -3.39 23.14
CA PHE A 107 -2.79 -3.10 24.23
C PHE A 107 -2.99 -4.33 25.12
N GLU A 108 -3.33 -4.09 26.38
CA GLU A 108 -3.76 -5.10 27.35
C GLU A 108 -5.28 -5.13 27.42
N ASP A 109 -5.86 -6.32 27.42
CA ASP A 109 -7.29 -6.54 27.65
C ASP A 109 -7.48 -7.98 28.15
N ASP A 110 -7.95 -8.10 29.38
CA ASP A 110 -8.16 -9.40 30.07
C ASP A 110 -9.24 -10.26 29.40
N ASN A 111 -10.15 -9.64 28.64
CA ASN A 111 -11.20 -10.33 27.90
C ASN A 111 -10.73 -10.88 26.55
N VAL A 112 -9.55 -10.46 26.08
CA VAL A 112 -8.98 -10.87 24.79
C VAL A 112 -7.75 -11.75 25.03
N ILE A 113 -7.92 -13.06 24.88
CA ILE A 113 -6.83 -14.03 25.10
C ILE A 113 -5.76 -13.86 24.01
N HIS A 114 -4.49 -13.71 24.44
CA HIS A 114 -3.35 -13.74 23.53
C HIS A 114 -2.91 -15.19 23.26
N VAL A 115 -2.58 -15.52 22.02
CA VAL A 115 -2.24 -16.90 21.60
C VAL A 115 -1.02 -17.45 22.36
N ALA A 116 -0.04 -16.60 22.68
CA ALA A 116 1.17 -16.95 23.44
C ALA A 116 1.01 -16.80 24.96
N GLY A 117 -0.15 -16.38 25.46
CA GLY A 117 -0.41 -16.16 26.89
C GLY A 117 0.17 -14.87 27.46
N GLN A 118 1.00 -14.15 26.74
CA GLN A 118 1.54 -12.83 27.09
C GLN A 118 1.66 -11.96 25.84
N ILE A 119 1.57 -10.64 26.01
CA ILE A 119 1.65 -9.68 24.91
C ILE A 119 3.12 -9.32 24.70
N ASP A 120 3.66 -9.70 23.56
CA ASP A 120 4.98 -9.27 23.07
C ASP A 120 4.93 -8.95 21.59
N PRO A 121 4.81 -7.65 21.24
CA PRO A 121 4.69 -7.19 19.87
C PRO A 121 5.82 -7.66 18.95
N ILE A 122 7.03 -7.77 19.50
CA ILE A 122 8.19 -8.18 18.70
C ILE A 122 8.16 -9.67 18.41
N SER A 123 7.87 -10.49 19.42
CA SER A 123 7.68 -11.93 19.24
C SER A 123 6.57 -12.23 18.23
N ASP A 124 5.47 -11.48 18.26
CA ASP A 124 4.34 -11.63 17.33
C ASP A 124 4.77 -11.33 15.87
N VAL A 125 5.53 -10.26 15.67
CA VAL A 125 6.06 -9.91 14.35
C VAL A 125 7.06 -10.97 13.87
N GLU A 126 7.95 -11.43 14.74
CA GLU A 126 8.97 -12.44 14.41
C GLU A 126 8.37 -13.79 14.02
N VAL A 127 7.29 -14.21 14.65
CA VAL A 127 6.54 -15.42 14.27
C VAL A 127 6.04 -15.30 12.84
N ILE A 128 5.37 -14.20 12.49
CA ILE A 128 4.87 -13.98 11.12
C ILE A 128 6.04 -13.91 10.13
N GLN A 129 7.06 -13.11 10.44
CA GLN A 129 8.23 -12.96 9.57
C GLN A 129 8.92 -14.29 9.30
N THR A 130 9.10 -15.13 10.31
CA THR A 130 9.71 -16.46 10.18
C THR A 130 8.90 -17.34 9.22
N GLU A 131 7.57 -17.39 9.37
CA GLU A 131 6.72 -18.18 8.48
C GLU A 131 6.79 -17.69 7.02
N LEU A 132 6.83 -16.38 6.79
CA LEU A 132 6.99 -15.80 5.45
C LEU A 132 8.39 -16.11 4.87
N CYS A 133 9.44 -16.04 5.69
CA CYS A 133 10.79 -16.42 5.28
C CYS A 133 10.89 -17.90 4.91
N LEU A 134 10.26 -18.79 5.66
CA LEU A 134 10.22 -20.24 5.36
C LEU A 134 9.47 -20.50 4.04
N ALA A 135 8.38 -19.79 3.78
CA ALA A 135 7.64 -19.88 2.52
C ALA A 135 8.50 -19.46 1.31
N ASP A 136 9.26 -18.38 1.46
CA ASP A 136 10.17 -17.91 0.41
C ASP A 136 11.38 -18.80 0.25
N MET A 137 11.91 -19.36 1.34
CA MET A 137 13.00 -20.36 1.30
C MET A 137 12.65 -21.52 0.37
N ASN A 138 11.44 -22.08 0.49
CA ASN A 138 10.98 -23.15 -0.40
C ASN A 138 10.99 -22.72 -1.88
N THR A 139 10.66 -21.46 -2.18
CA THR A 139 10.67 -20.91 -3.54
C THR A 139 12.10 -20.74 -4.06
N VAL A 140 12.98 -20.20 -3.21
CA VAL A 140 14.41 -19.98 -3.52
C VAL A 140 15.13 -21.30 -3.75
N GLU A 141 14.93 -22.30 -2.90
CA GLU A 141 15.54 -23.63 -3.04
C GLU A 141 15.12 -24.34 -4.34
N LYS A 142 13.82 -24.32 -4.67
CA LYS A 142 13.32 -24.86 -5.94
C LYS A 142 13.95 -24.15 -7.14
N SER A 143 14.10 -22.85 -7.06
CA SER A 143 14.73 -22.04 -8.11
C SER A 143 16.22 -22.33 -8.23
N LEU A 144 16.94 -22.43 -7.12
CA LEU A 144 18.35 -22.84 -7.08
C LEU A 144 18.54 -24.22 -7.73
N HIS A 145 17.75 -25.21 -7.36
CA HIS A 145 17.80 -26.53 -7.96
C HIS A 145 17.62 -26.52 -9.48
N ARG A 146 16.72 -25.67 -9.97
CA ARG A 146 16.43 -25.55 -11.40
C ARG A 146 17.58 -24.89 -12.16
N TYR A 147 18.15 -23.80 -11.65
CA TYR A 147 19.10 -22.96 -12.39
C TYR A 147 20.59 -23.33 -12.17
N ILE A 148 20.93 -24.04 -11.08
CA ILE A 148 22.33 -24.36 -10.76
C ILE A 148 23.01 -25.25 -11.84
N LYS A 149 22.25 -26.12 -12.49
CA LYS A 149 22.77 -26.97 -13.59
C LYS A 149 23.05 -26.13 -14.84
N ALA A 150 22.16 -25.21 -15.20
CA ALA A 150 22.32 -24.30 -16.33
C ALA A 150 23.49 -23.34 -16.10
N ALA A 151 23.62 -22.79 -14.89
CA ALA A 151 24.73 -21.91 -14.50
C ALA A 151 26.10 -22.62 -14.60
N ARG A 152 26.18 -23.90 -14.22
CA ARG A 152 27.44 -24.69 -14.27
C ARG A 152 27.87 -25.09 -15.69
N SER A 153 26.96 -25.13 -16.65
CA SER A 153 27.30 -25.42 -18.05
C SER A 153 28.11 -24.33 -18.72
N GLY A 154 28.24 -23.15 -18.10
CA GLY A 154 29.06 -22.02 -18.57
C GLY A 154 28.50 -21.23 -19.75
N ASN A 155 27.42 -21.66 -20.37
CA ASN A 155 26.84 -21.03 -21.54
C ASN A 155 25.68 -20.05 -21.21
N ASP A 156 25.18 -20.04 -19.98
CA ASP A 156 24.05 -19.23 -19.54
C ASP A 156 24.50 -18.23 -18.46
N LYS A 157 24.87 -17.03 -18.90
CA LYS A 157 25.30 -15.94 -18.00
C LYS A 157 24.16 -15.43 -17.12
N GLU A 158 22.94 -15.46 -17.62
CA GLU A 158 21.76 -14.99 -16.90
C GLU A 158 21.43 -15.98 -15.75
N ALA A 159 21.44 -17.29 -16.03
CA ALA A 159 21.30 -18.29 -14.99
C ALA A 159 22.39 -18.19 -13.92
N ALA A 160 23.65 -17.90 -14.31
CA ALA A 160 24.73 -17.73 -13.35
C ALA A 160 24.56 -16.49 -12.47
N ALA A 161 24.07 -15.37 -13.03
CA ALA A 161 23.72 -14.18 -12.27
C ALA A 161 22.54 -14.43 -11.30
N LEU A 162 21.48 -15.09 -11.77
CA LEU A 162 20.33 -15.45 -10.95
C LEU A 162 20.72 -16.36 -9.78
N VAL A 163 21.57 -17.36 -9.98
CA VAL A 163 22.05 -18.25 -8.90
C VAL A 163 22.73 -17.45 -7.80
N LYS A 164 23.61 -16.50 -8.13
CA LYS A 164 24.26 -15.64 -7.14
C LYS A 164 23.25 -14.80 -6.31
N VAL A 165 22.23 -14.29 -6.97
CA VAL A 165 21.17 -13.52 -6.30
C VAL A 165 20.31 -14.43 -5.41
N LEU A 166 19.98 -15.64 -5.87
CA LEU A 166 19.26 -16.63 -5.07
C LEU A 166 20.06 -17.09 -3.83
N GLU A 167 21.38 -17.22 -3.94
CA GLU A 167 22.27 -17.53 -2.81
C GLU A 167 22.27 -16.40 -1.75
N LYS A 168 22.22 -15.12 -2.18
CA LYS A 168 22.04 -13.99 -1.26
C LYS A 168 20.68 -14.06 -0.54
N CYS A 169 19.61 -14.36 -1.29
CA CYS A 169 18.28 -14.54 -0.71
C CYS A 169 18.27 -15.68 0.31
N GLN A 170 18.85 -16.83 -0.04
CA GLN A 170 18.93 -17.99 0.84
C GLN A 170 19.67 -17.67 2.14
N ALA A 171 20.79 -16.97 2.06
CA ALA A 171 21.57 -16.56 3.24
C ALA A 171 20.74 -15.68 4.19
N ALA A 172 20.04 -14.66 3.67
CA ALA A 172 19.19 -13.79 4.48
C ALA A 172 18.01 -14.56 5.11
N LEU A 173 17.32 -15.38 4.31
CA LEU A 173 16.16 -16.15 4.77
C LEU A 173 16.53 -17.18 5.85
N ASN A 174 17.73 -17.77 5.80
CA ASN A 174 18.23 -18.66 6.85
C ASN A 174 18.36 -17.97 8.21
N GLU A 175 18.64 -16.66 8.21
CA GLU A 175 18.73 -15.83 9.41
C GLU A 175 17.37 -15.17 9.75
N ALA A 176 16.27 -15.68 9.18
CA ALA A 176 14.92 -15.10 9.29
C ALA A 176 14.87 -13.60 8.89
N GLN A 177 15.80 -13.15 8.04
CA GLN A 177 15.80 -11.80 7.51
C GLN A 177 15.00 -11.74 6.20
N PRO A 178 14.10 -10.76 6.04
CA PRO A 178 13.29 -10.62 4.85
C PRO A 178 14.14 -10.21 3.64
N VAL A 179 13.78 -10.70 2.46
CA VAL A 179 14.52 -10.40 1.21
C VAL A 179 14.59 -8.88 0.93
N ARG A 180 13.59 -8.10 1.34
CA ARG A 180 13.60 -6.63 1.23
C ARG A 180 14.73 -5.93 2.03
N SER A 181 15.37 -6.63 2.98
CA SER A 181 16.51 -6.09 3.74
C SER A 181 17.83 -6.18 2.99
N ILE A 182 17.87 -6.93 1.88
CA ILE A 182 19.08 -7.11 1.08
C ILE A 182 19.26 -5.89 0.17
N ASP A 183 20.47 -5.35 0.14
CA ASP A 183 20.82 -4.28 -0.79
C ASP A 183 21.15 -4.88 -2.17
N PHE A 184 20.18 -4.83 -3.07
CA PHE A 184 20.31 -5.32 -4.44
C PHE A 184 20.66 -4.19 -5.40
N SER A 185 21.49 -4.50 -6.40
CA SER A 185 21.63 -3.63 -7.57
C SER A 185 20.33 -3.61 -8.39
N LYS A 186 20.20 -2.62 -9.31
CA LYS A 186 19.03 -2.55 -10.20
C LYS A 186 18.87 -3.81 -11.05
N GLU A 187 19.99 -4.36 -11.52
CA GLU A 187 20.02 -5.60 -12.29
C GLU A 187 19.58 -6.81 -11.46
N GLU A 188 20.06 -6.90 -10.21
CA GLU A 188 19.66 -7.97 -9.29
C GLU A 188 18.17 -7.92 -8.95
N LEU A 189 17.60 -6.72 -8.76
CA LEU A 189 16.15 -6.54 -8.56
C LEU A 189 15.32 -7.08 -9.72
N LEU A 190 15.77 -6.87 -10.96
CA LEU A 190 15.10 -7.41 -12.16
C LEU A 190 15.09 -8.95 -12.17
N LEU A 191 16.14 -9.58 -11.64
CA LEU A 191 16.23 -11.05 -11.51
C LEU A 191 15.36 -11.62 -10.39
N VAL A 192 15.19 -10.87 -9.29
CA VAL A 192 14.36 -11.30 -8.14
C VAL A 192 12.86 -11.12 -8.40
N LYS A 193 12.48 -10.06 -9.11
CA LYS A 193 11.07 -9.68 -9.33
C LYS A 193 10.18 -10.82 -9.85
N PRO A 194 10.61 -11.64 -10.86
CA PRO A 194 9.79 -12.74 -11.36
C PRO A 194 9.54 -13.87 -10.35
N LEU A 195 10.31 -13.94 -9.26
CA LEU A 195 10.16 -14.97 -8.24
C LEU A 195 8.97 -14.70 -7.31
N CYS A 196 8.41 -13.49 -7.33
CA CYS A 196 7.27 -13.07 -6.50
C CYS A 196 7.45 -13.42 -5.02
N LEU A 197 8.67 -13.18 -4.49
CA LEU A 197 8.97 -13.48 -3.10
C LEU A 197 8.14 -12.58 -2.17
N ILE A 198 7.53 -13.19 -1.18
CA ILE A 198 6.64 -12.51 -0.22
C ILE A 198 7.42 -11.48 0.61
N THR A 199 8.60 -11.90 1.11
CA THR A 199 9.44 -11.07 1.96
C THR A 199 10.21 -9.99 1.20
N ALA A 200 10.17 -9.99 -0.14
CA ALA A 200 10.69 -8.91 -0.97
C ALA A 200 9.73 -7.71 -1.07
N LYS A 201 8.44 -7.92 -0.76
CA LYS A 201 7.42 -6.86 -0.81
C LYS A 201 7.66 -5.81 0.26
N PRO A 202 7.31 -4.53 -0.02
CA PRO A 202 7.31 -3.50 1.01
C PRO A 202 6.35 -3.88 2.14
N ALA A 203 6.71 -3.52 3.37
CA ALA A 203 5.93 -3.84 4.55
C ALA A 203 5.82 -2.65 5.50
N MET A 204 4.71 -2.56 6.21
CA MET A 204 4.47 -1.60 7.28
C MET A 204 3.85 -2.30 8.50
N PHE A 205 3.85 -1.60 9.63
CA PHE A 205 3.27 -2.08 10.87
C PHE A 205 2.11 -1.18 11.30
N VAL A 206 1.06 -1.81 11.81
CA VAL A 206 -0.06 -1.14 12.48
C VAL A 206 -0.02 -1.58 13.94
N GLY A 207 0.37 -0.67 14.83
CA GLY A 207 0.24 -0.87 16.27
C GLY A 207 -1.21 -0.66 16.69
N ASN A 208 -1.94 -1.75 16.94
CA ASN A 208 -3.30 -1.65 17.48
C ASN A 208 -3.20 -1.37 18.98
N VAL A 209 -3.62 -0.18 19.39
CA VAL A 209 -3.54 0.34 20.76
C VAL A 209 -4.92 0.45 21.41
N ALA A 210 -4.97 0.63 22.74
CA ALA A 210 -6.17 1.04 23.44
C ALA A 210 -6.49 2.54 23.16
N GLU A 211 -7.68 2.99 23.55
CA GLU A 211 -8.14 4.37 23.31
C GLU A 211 -7.18 5.43 23.91
N ASP A 212 -6.58 5.13 25.04
CA ASP A 212 -5.58 5.95 25.75
C ASP A 212 -4.11 5.55 25.44
N GLY A 213 -3.91 4.55 24.58
CA GLY A 213 -2.61 3.89 24.32
C GLY A 213 -1.77 4.53 23.22
N PHE A 214 -2.07 5.74 22.75
CA PHE A 214 -1.30 6.43 21.71
C PHE A 214 -0.01 7.08 22.24
N GLN A 215 0.08 7.33 23.55
CA GLN A 215 1.21 7.91 24.24
C GLN A 215 1.63 7.05 25.43
N ASN A 216 2.92 7.08 25.79
CA ASN A 216 3.46 6.33 26.93
C ASN A 216 3.14 4.83 26.87
N ASN A 217 3.19 4.24 25.68
CA ASN A 217 2.88 2.84 25.45
C ASN A 217 4.16 2.05 25.13
N PRO A 218 4.68 1.28 26.10
CA PRO A 218 5.94 0.53 25.91
C PRO A 218 5.88 -0.49 24.77
N PHE A 219 4.70 -1.05 24.48
CA PHE A 219 4.52 -1.99 23.38
C PHE A 219 4.68 -1.29 22.02
N LEU A 220 4.04 -0.11 21.88
CA LEU A 220 4.12 0.71 20.67
C LEU A 220 5.53 1.25 20.47
N ASP A 221 6.20 1.67 21.53
CA ASP A 221 7.59 2.16 21.48
C ASP A 221 8.54 1.07 20.98
N ARG A 222 8.45 -0.14 21.54
CA ARG A 222 9.22 -1.31 21.10
C ARG A 222 8.96 -1.65 19.63
N LEU A 223 7.70 -1.65 19.20
CA LEU A 223 7.33 -1.88 17.80
C LEU A 223 7.93 -0.81 16.88
N THR A 224 7.89 0.45 17.30
CA THR A 224 8.43 1.58 16.54
C THR A 224 9.95 1.47 16.36
N GLU A 225 10.67 1.11 17.43
CA GLU A 225 12.12 0.87 17.37
C GLU A 225 12.48 -0.31 16.45
N TYR A 226 11.70 -1.39 16.53
CA TYR A 226 11.88 -2.55 15.66
C TYR A 226 11.67 -2.20 14.19
N ALA A 227 10.59 -1.50 13.89
CA ALA A 227 10.24 -1.07 12.53
C ALA A 227 11.27 -0.08 11.94
N ALA A 228 11.80 0.83 12.77
CA ALA A 228 12.86 1.77 12.36
C ALA A 228 14.11 1.04 11.86
N ARG A 229 14.50 -0.06 12.53
CA ARG A 229 15.63 -0.90 12.09
C ARG A 229 15.38 -1.54 10.73
N GLN A 230 14.11 -1.84 10.40
CA GLN A 230 13.70 -2.37 9.09
C GLN A 230 13.35 -1.29 8.07
N LYS A 231 13.48 0.00 8.40
CA LYS A 231 13.07 1.15 7.57
C LYS A 231 11.59 1.07 7.16
N ALA A 232 10.75 0.47 7.99
CA ALA A 232 9.33 0.28 7.76
C ALA A 232 8.51 1.31 8.53
N PRO A 233 7.44 1.89 7.95
CA PRO A 233 6.57 2.81 8.66
C PRO A 233 5.71 2.10 9.70
N VAL A 234 5.37 2.83 10.78
CA VAL A 234 4.43 2.41 11.81
C VAL A 234 3.26 3.39 11.87
N VAL A 235 2.04 2.87 11.96
CA VAL A 235 0.84 3.66 12.21
C VAL A 235 0.15 3.12 13.46
N ALA A 236 -0.03 3.96 14.47
CA ALA A 236 -0.81 3.61 15.64
C ALA A 236 -2.30 3.83 15.38
N ILE A 237 -3.14 2.84 15.68
CA ILE A 237 -4.59 2.85 15.48
C ILE A 237 -5.26 2.16 16.67
N CYS A 238 -6.38 2.68 17.14
CA CYS A 238 -7.30 1.93 17.99
C CYS A 238 -8.39 1.33 17.10
N ALA A 239 -8.28 0.05 16.76
CA ALA A 239 -9.21 -0.60 15.83
C ALA A 239 -10.66 -0.58 16.34
N LYS A 240 -10.88 -0.59 17.66
CA LYS A 240 -12.20 -0.46 18.29
C LYS A 240 -12.79 0.92 18.01
N THR A 241 -12.05 1.99 18.32
CA THR A 241 -12.46 3.36 18.04
C THR A 241 -12.76 3.60 16.56
N GLU A 242 -11.94 3.06 15.65
CA GLU A 242 -12.18 3.20 14.21
C GLU A 242 -13.48 2.50 13.77
N ALA A 243 -13.81 1.36 14.39
CA ALA A 243 -15.06 0.67 14.13
C ALA A 243 -16.28 1.49 14.61
N ASP A 244 -16.16 2.14 15.78
CA ASP A 244 -17.20 3.02 16.32
C ASP A 244 -17.37 4.29 15.45
N LEU A 245 -16.26 4.92 15.05
CA LEU A 245 -16.25 6.09 14.15
C LEU A 245 -16.92 5.82 12.80
N ALA A 246 -16.80 4.59 12.28
CA ALA A 246 -17.38 4.20 11.00
C ALA A 246 -18.93 4.17 11.04
N ASP A 247 -19.53 4.05 12.21
CA ASP A 247 -20.99 4.03 12.41
C ASP A 247 -21.56 5.41 12.81
N MET A 248 -20.71 6.44 13.01
CA MET A 248 -21.11 7.79 13.42
C MET A 248 -21.45 8.69 12.23
N SER A 249 -22.32 9.70 12.49
CA SER A 249 -22.50 10.81 11.54
C SER A 249 -21.21 11.65 11.42
N ASP A 250 -21.05 12.42 10.34
CA ASP A 250 -19.85 13.26 10.15
C ASP A 250 -19.70 14.32 11.24
N GLU A 251 -20.82 14.83 11.77
CA GLU A 251 -20.85 15.80 12.87
C GLU A 251 -20.39 15.16 14.17
N ASP A 252 -20.96 14.02 14.55
CA ASP A 252 -20.59 13.29 15.78
C ASP A 252 -19.15 12.80 15.71
N ARG A 253 -18.71 12.32 14.54
CA ARG A 253 -17.33 11.88 14.30
C ARG A 253 -16.33 13.01 14.53
N SER A 254 -16.64 14.22 14.04
CA SER A 254 -15.78 15.39 14.20
C SER A 254 -15.66 15.82 15.66
N LEU A 255 -16.77 15.78 16.40
CA LEU A 255 -16.79 16.08 17.84
C LEU A 255 -15.97 15.03 18.63
N PHE A 256 -16.19 13.77 18.37
CA PHE A 256 -15.50 12.68 19.04
C PHE A 256 -13.97 12.72 18.80
N LEU A 257 -13.54 12.97 17.56
CA LEU A 257 -12.12 13.12 17.23
C LEU A 257 -11.50 14.32 17.97
N ALA A 258 -12.22 15.43 18.05
CA ALA A 258 -11.76 16.62 18.77
C ALA A 258 -11.59 16.33 20.28
N GLU A 259 -12.51 15.60 20.90
CA GLU A 259 -12.42 15.16 22.32
C GLU A 259 -11.19 14.26 22.55
N MET A 260 -10.85 13.41 21.58
CA MET A 260 -9.66 12.56 21.63
C MET A 260 -8.35 13.30 21.28
N GLY A 261 -8.43 14.58 20.90
CA GLY A 261 -7.27 15.34 20.44
C GLY A 261 -6.69 14.83 19.12
N GLN A 262 -7.53 14.22 18.27
CA GLN A 262 -7.17 13.72 16.93
C GLN A 262 -7.78 14.65 15.87
N ASP A 263 -6.98 14.98 14.85
CA ASP A 263 -7.44 15.82 13.73
C ASP A 263 -8.21 15.02 12.69
N GLU A 264 -8.00 13.70 12.64
CA GLU A 264 -8.58 12.80 11.65
C GLU A 264 -8.61 11.34 12.14
N PRO A 265 -9.46 10.47 11.54
CA PRO A 265 -9.46 9.04 11.80
C PRO A 265 -8.08 8.40 11.55
N GLY A 266 -7.70 7.44 12.36
CA GLY A 266 -6.46 6.68 12.17
C GLY A 266 -6.44 5.89 10.86
N LEU A 267 -7.60 5.47 10.37
CA LEU A 267 -7.75 4.83 9.06
C LEU A 267 -7.23 5.73 7.92
N ASN A 268 -7.47 7.03 7.97
CA ASN A 268 -6.97 7.98 6.97
C ASN A 268 -5.44 7.98 6.92
N ARG A 269 -4.80 7.94 8.10
CA ARG A 269 -3.33 7.83 8.21
C ARG A 269 -2.82 6.51 7.66
N LEU A 270 -3.52 5.41 7.95
CA LEU A 270 -3.19 4.09 7.42
C LEU A 270 -3.27 4.06 5.89
N ILE A 271 -4.37 4.55 5.32
CA ILE A 271 -4.59 4.55 3.87
C ILE A 271 -3.49 5.36 3.15
N ARG A 272 -3.17 6.56 3.66
CA ARG A 272 -2.07 7.36 3.09
C ARG A 272 -0.70 6.70 3.27
N ALA A 273 -0.44 6.07 4.41
CA ALA A 273 0.82 5.36 4.63
C ALA A 273 0.97 4.16 3.69
N ALA A 274 -0.11 3.39 3.47
CA ALA A 274 -0.14 2.27 2.53
C ALA A 274 0.05 2.74 1.08
N PHE A 275 -0.59 3.83 0.69
CA PHE A 275 -0.44 4.44 -0.63
C PHE A 275 1.02 4.86 -0.90
N LYS A 276 1.63 5.54 0.07
CA LYS A 276 3.04 5.94 0.00
C LYS A 276 3.98 4.73 0.01
N LEU A 277 3.68 3.69 0.79
CA LEU A 277 4.45 2.45 0.85
C LEU A 277 4.53 1.75 -0.50
N LEU A 278 3.44 1.80 -1.27
CA LEU A 278 3.35 1.26 -2.63
C LEU A 278 4.10 2.10 -3.67
N GLY A 279 4.73 3.22 -3.27
CA GLY A 279 5.41 4.13 -4.17
C GLY A 279 4.46 4.86 -5.12
N LEU A 280 3.24 5.13 -4.67
CA LEU A 280 2.19 5.77 -5.45
C LEU A 280 2.13 7.28 -5.21
N GLN A 281 1.63 7.97 -6.22
CA GLN A 281 1.25 9.39 -6.17
C GLN A 281 0.02 9.63 -7.03
N THR A 282 -0.60 10.79 -6.87
CA THR A 282 -1.79 11.18 -7.62
C THR A 282 -1.52 12.38 -8.51
N TYR A 283 -2.12 12.36 -9.70
CA TYR A 283 -2.37 13.56 -10.48
C TYR A 283 -3.88 13.74 -10.67
N PHE A 284 -4.31 14.92 -11.09
CA PHE A 284 -5.72 15.24 -11.23
C PHE A 284 -6.07 15.56 -12.68
N THR A 285 -7.31 15.21 -13.05
CA THR A 285 -8.00 15.81 -14.17
C THR A 285 -9.17 16.62 -13.64
N ALA A 286 -9.34 17.87 -14.10
CA ALA A 286 -10.35 18.78 -13.59
C ALA A 286 -11.19 19.29 -14.76
N GLY A 287 -12.46 18.87 -14.83
CA GLY A 287 -13.43 19.25 -15.86
C GLY A 287 -14.85 19.30 -15.32
N VAL A 288 -15.77 19.94 -16.07
CA VAL A 288 -17.19 20.11 -15.66
C VAL A 288 -17.92 18.79 -15.45
N LYS A 289 -17.53 17.71 -16.14
CA LYS A 289 -18.13 16.39 -15.96
C LYS A 289 -17.61 15.69 -14.73
N GLU A 290 -16.30 15.77 -14.48
CA GLU A 290 -15.67 15.14 -13.34
C GLU A 290 -14.37 15.84 -12.93
N VAL A 291 -14.12 15.82 -11.63
CA VAL A 291 -12.79 15.99 -11.03
C VAL A 291 -12.35 14.63 -10.53
N ARG A 292 -11.17 14.17 -10.97
CA ARG A 292 -10.71 12.82 -10.65
C ARG A 292 -9.25 12.81 -10.26
N ALA A 293 -8.92 12.07 -9.21
CA ALA A 293 -7.57 11.68 -8.85
C ALA A 293 -7.20 10.37 -9.55
N TRP A 294 -6.07 10.37 -10.25
CA TRP A 294 -5.51 9.22 -10.93
C TRP A 294 -4.27 8.73 -10.22
N THR A 295 -4.20 7.44 -9.98
CA THR A 295 -3.07 6.81 -9.31
C THR A 295 -1.99 6.42 -10.32
N ILE A 296 -0.75 6.86 -10.06
CA ILE A 296 0.45 6.50 -10.82
C ILE A 296 1.59 6.16 -9.88
N HIS A 297 2.65 5.55 -10.40
CA HIS A 297 3.87 5.36 -9.62
C HIS A 297 4.73 6.63 -9.60
N VAL A 298 5.43 6.83 -8.50
CA VAL A 298 6.45 7.88 -8.40
C VAL A 298 7.51 7.63 -9.48
N GLY A 299 7.73 8.61 -10.33
CA GLY A 299 8.67 8.50 -11.46
C GLY A 299 8.01 8.22 -12.81
N ASP A 300 6.70 7.98 -12.87
CA ASP A 300 5.99 7.81 -14.13
C ASP A 300 6.04 9.07 -15.00
N THR A 301 6.23 8.86 -16.28
CA THR A 301 6.27 9.92 -17.30
C THR A 301 4.87 10.28 -17.81
N GLY A 302 4.75 11.41 -18.53
CA GLY A 302 3.49 11.84 -19.12
C GLY A 302 2.75 10.76 -19.92
N PRO A 303 3.39 10.02 -20.84
CA PRO A 303 2.76 8.89 -21.54
C PRO A 303 2.25 7.80 -20.60
N GLN A 304 3.03 7.39 -19.59
CA GLN A 304 2.63 6.36 -18.62
C GLN A 304 1.42 6.83 -17.81
N ALA A 305 1.42 8.07 -17.35
CA ALA A 305 0.29 8.68 -16.66
C ALA A 305 -0.96 8.74 -17.56
N ALA A 306 -0.82 9.09 -18.83
CA ALA A 306 -1.93 9.07 -19.79
C ALA A 306 -2.48 7.66 -20.02
N GLY A 307 -1.59 6.65 -19.99
CA GLY A 307 -1.92 5.23 -20.11
C GLY A 307 -2.85 4.69 -19.03
N VAL A 308 -2.80 5.29 -17.83
CA VAL A 308 -3.72 4.93 -16.73
C VAL A 308 -5.17 5.30 -17.07
N ILE A 309 -5.39 6.34 -17.87
CA ILE A 309 -6.73 6.71 -18.37
C ILE A 309 -7.16 5.73 -19.45
N HIS A 310 -6.32 5.56 -20.48
CA HIS A 310 -6.57 4.65 -21.59
C HIS A 310 -5.27 4.36 -22.36
N THR A 311 -5.09 3.13 -22.86
CA THR A 311 -3.93 2.72 -23.64
C THR A 311 -3.71 3.55 -24.91
N ASP A 312 -4.77 4.06 -25.52
CA ASP A 312 -4.67 4.93 -26.69
C ASP A 312 -4.06 6.30 -26.33
N PHE A 313 -4.31 6.79 -25.11
CA PHE A 313 -3.69 8.05 -24.65
C PHE A 313 -2.18 7.90 -24.51
N GLU A 314 -1.72 6.75 -24.06
CA GLU A 314 -0.28 6.43 -23.98
C GLU A 314 0.35 6.35 -25.37
N ARG A 315 -0.27 5.56 -26.27
CA ARG A 315 0.23 5.34 -27.65
C ARG A 315 0.25 6.62 -28.48
N GLY A 316 -0.84 7.38 -28.40
CA GLY A 316 -1.03 8.62 -29.15
C GLY A 316 -0.52 9.87 -28.47
N TYR A 317 0.17 9.76 -27.33
CA TYR A 317 0.60 10.90 -26.54
C TYR A 317 1.41 11.93 -27.34
N ILE A 318 0.93 13.17 -27.35
CA ILE A 318 1.61 14.31 -27.98
C ILE A 318 2.28 15.16 -26.89
N ARG A 319 1.50 15.64 -25.93
CA ARG A 319 1.94 16.45 -24.80
C ARG A 319 0.85 16.51 -23.71
N ALA A 320 1.23 16.92 -22.52
CA ALA A 320 0.29 17.29 -21.46
C ALA A 320 0.30 18.80 -21.23
N GLN A 321 -0.89 19.41 -21.13
CA GLN A 321 -1.06 20.71 -20.52
C GLN A 321 -1.06 20.49 -19.01
N THR A 322 -0.07 21.05 -18.32
CA THR A 322 0.23 20.77 -16.92
C THR A 322 0.16 22.05 -16.09
N ILE A 323 -0.63 22.04 -15.04
CA ILE A 323 -0.72 23.11 -14.05
C ILE A 323 -0.43 22.48 -12.68
N ALA A 324 0.48 23.08 -11.90
CA ALA A 324 0.67 22.64 -10.53
C ALA A 324 -0.61 22.92 -9.71
N PHE A 325 -0.95 22.02 -8.76
CA PHE A 325 -2.14 22.17 -7.92
C PHE A 325 -2.25 23.58 -7.30
N GLU A 326 -1.17 24.06 -6.68
CA GLU A 326 -1.14 25.37 -6.03
C GLU A 326 -1.41 26.53 -6.99
N ASP A 327 -0.89 26.45 -8.21
CA ASP A 327 -1.17 27.44 -9.26
C ASP A 327 -2.63 27.37 -9.72
N PHE A 328 -3.20 26.15 -9.84
CA PHE A 328 -4.61 25.98 -10.20
C PHE A 328 -5.56 26.61 -9.17
N ILE A 329 -5.28 26.42 -7.89
CA ILE A 329 -6.07 27.02 -6.80
C ILE A 329 -5.88 28.53 -6.76
N THR A 330 -4.63 29.01 -6.80
CA THR A 330 -4.28 30.45 -6.70
C THR A 330 -4.93 31.25 -7.81
N PHE A 331 -4.90 30.74 -9.04
CA PHE A 331 -5.44 31.43 -10.22
C PHE A 331 -6.87 31.01 -10.56
N LYS A 332 -7.56 30.30 -9.65
CA LYS A 332 -8.98 29.94 -9.74
C LYS A 332 -9.33 29.15 -11.00
N GLY A 333 -8.49 28.18 -11.35
CA GLY A 333 -8.75 27.24 -12.43
C GLY A 333 -7.85 27.36 -13.63
N GLU A 334 -8.17 26.57 -14.66
CA GLU A 334 -7.33 26.40 -15.85
C GLU A 334 -7.10 27.71 -16.62
N GLN A 335 -8.17 28.49 -16.86
CA GLN A 335 -8.07 29.72 -17.63
C GLN A 335 -7.21 30.77 -16.90
N GLY A 336 -7.44 30.95 -15.58
CA GLY A 336 -6.64 31.91 -14.80
C GLY A 336 -5.16 31.52 -14.72
N ALA A 337 -4.87 30.22 -14.56
CA ALA A 337 -3.50 29.74 -14.59
C ALA A 337 -2.83 29.92 -15.96
N LYS A 338 -3.59 29.75 -17.05
CA LYS A 338 -3.10 29.98 -18.42
C LYS A 338 -2.79 31.45 -18.64
N ASP A 339 -3.67 32.35 -18.25
CA ASP A 339 -3.50 33.81 -18.39
C ASP A 339 -2.31 34.32 -17.55
N ALA A 340 -2.04 33.67 -16.41
CA ALA A 340 -0.88 33.93 -15.57
C ALA A 340 0.42 33.27 -16.07
N GLY A 341 0.40 32.55 -17.20
CA GLY A 341 1.56 31.85 -17.75
C GLY A 341 2.03 30.63 -16.93
N LYS A 342 1.12 30.05 -16.13
CA LYS A 342 1.41 28.91 -15.25
C LYS A 342 1.07 27.55 -15.87
N MET A 343 0.36 27.54 -16.98
CA MET A 343 0.13 26.33 -17.77
C MET A 343 1.37 26.00 -18.60
N ARG A 344 1.97 24.85 -18.36
CA ARG A 344 3.13 24.32 -19.08
C ARG A 344 2.68 23.32 -20.13
N ALA A 345 3.43 23.19 -21.20
CA ALA A 345 3.27 22.14 -22.20
C ALA A 345 4.42 21.13 -22.04
N GLU A 346 4.12 19.96 -21.53
CA GLU A 346 5.10 18.95 -21.15
C GLU A 346 5.16 17.80 -22.17
N GLY A 347 6.36 17.47 -22.61
CA GLY A 347 6.63 16.40 -23.58
C GLY A 347 6.67 15.00 -22.95
N LYS A 348 7.14 14.02 -23.73
CA LYS A 348 7.13 12.59 -23.34
C LYS A 348 8.05 12.26 -22.16
N ASP A 349 9.11 13.03 -21.96
CA ASP A 349 10.11 12.77 -20.92
C ASP A 349 9.76 13.45 -19.58
N TYR A 350 8.63 14.18 -19.53
CA TYR A 350 8.20 14.82 -18.31
C TYR A 350 7.79 13.79 -17.26
N VAL A 351 8.45 13.82 -16.11
CA VAL A 351 8.09 13.04 -14.95
C VAL A 351 6.97 13.77 -14.19
N VAL A 352 5.81 13.16 -14.13
CA VAL A 352 4.62 13.73 -13.47
C VAL A 352 4.88 13.90 -11.97
N LYS A 353 4.46 15.02 -11.43
CA LYS A 353 4.59 15.32 -10.00
C LYS A 353 3.26 15.09 -9.28
N ASP A 354 3.37 14.74 -8.00
CA ASP A 354 2.17 14.62 -7.16
C ASP A 354 1.42 15.96 -7.11
N GLY A 355 0.12 15.91 -7.37
CA GLY A 355 -0.75 17.07 -7.40
C GLY A 355 -0.82 17.82 -8.75
N ASP A 356 -0.08 17.41 -9.78
CA ASP A 356 -0.25 18.03 -11.10
C ASP A 356 -1.69 17.89 -11.61
N VAL A 357 -2.25 18.97 -12.15
CA VAL A 357 -3.51 18.96 -12.88
C VAL A 357 -3.20 18.86 -14.36
N LEU A 358 -3.61 17.75 -14.98
CA LEU A 358 -3.18 17.38 -16.34
C LEU A 358 -4.36 17.34 -17.31
N ASN A 359 -4.11 17.85 -18.53
CA ASN A 359 -4.96 17.64 -19.68
C ASN A 359 -4.12 17.07 -20.84
N PHE A 360 -4.36 15.82 -21.21
CA PHE A 360 -3.58 15.12 -22.22
C PHE A 360 -4.07 15.42 -23.64
N LEU A 361 -3.14 15.78 -24.50
CA LEU A 361 -3.35 15.91 -25.95
C LEU A 361 -2.73 14.68 -26.63
N PHE A 362 -3.57 13.94 -27.34
CA PHE A 362 -3.17 12.70 -28.02
C PHE A 362 -3.83 12.62 -29.40
N ASN A 363 -3.26 11.80 -30.25
CA ASN A 363 -3.80 11.48 -31.59
C ASN A 363 -3.59 9.98 -31.84
N VAL A 364 -4.70 9.28 -32.16
CA VAL A 364 -4.74 7.83 -32.43
C VAL A 364 -5.15 7.59 -33.87
#